data_c4bb3ced32d86f3e7b5be7d45bb88295
#
_entry.id   c4bb3ced32d86f3e7b5be7d45bb88295
#
_cell.length_a   1.000
_cell.length_b   1.000
_cell.length_c   1.000
_cell.angle_alpha   90.00
_cell.angle_beta   90.00
_cell.angle_gamma   90.00
#
_symmetry.space_group_name_H-M   'P 1'
#
loop_
_entity.id
_entity.type
_entity.pdbx_description
1 polymer ?
#
loop_
_entity_poly.entity_id
_entity_poly.type
_entity_poly.pdbx_seq_one_letter_code
_entity_poly.pdbx_strand_id
1 'polypeptide(L)'
;MRNLVIKVLISFFLLINCNSALAFDFAPEVGDLAPNFQLEGFNKNIKTKKVWDLNDFEGKWRVSYFYPKDFTAGCTLEAKGFSELKKDFSKYNTEIIGISADNQDSHESFCSEKSINYTLLSDPEGIISDKYGSWIPPFSDRNTFLISPQGKISYRWISVLPINHAKEVLSVLKKKI
;
A
#
# COMPACT_ATOMS: atom_id res chain seq x y z
N MET A 1 -42.02 -13.34 -51.93
CA MET A 1 -41.31 -12.20 -51.34
C MET A 1 -41.52 -12.15 -49.82
N ARG A 2 -41.33 -13.29 -49.11
CA ARG A 2 -41.61 -13.37 -47.65
C ARG A 2 -40.49 -14.03 -46.83
N ASN A 3 -39.35 -14.33 -47.46
CA ASN A 3 -38.23 -15.02 -46.80
C ASN A 3 -36.94 -14.19 -46.72
N LEU A 4 -36.99 -12.88 -47.04
CA LEU A 4 -35.78 -12.03 -47.01
C LEU A 4 -35.74 -11.12 -45.79
N VAL A 5 -36.82 -10.93 -45.06
CA VAL A 5 -36.92 -10.01 -43.93
C VAL A 5 -36.47 -10.67 -42.60
N ILE A 6 -36.50 -12.00 -42.52
CA ILE A 6 -36.19 -12.74 -41.28
C ILE A 6 -34.66 -12.92 -41.07
N LYS A 7 -33.83 -12.81 -42.11
CA LYS A 7 -32.38 -12.99 -42.01
C LYS A 7 -31.58 -11.76 -41.56
N VAL A 8 -32.19 -10.57 -41.54
CA VAL A 8 -31.51 -9.31 -41.16
C VAL A 8 -31.66 -9.02 -39.68
N LEU A 9 -32.62 -9.60 -38.97
CA LEU A 9 -32.87 -9.35 -37.53
C LEU A 9 -32.07 -10.25 -36.57
N ILE A 10 -31.38 -11.27 -37.05
CA ILE A 10 -30.56 -12.16 -36.20
C ILE A 10 -29.12 -11.72 -36.13
N SER A 11 -28.65 -10.83 -37.02
CA SER A 11 -27.26 -10.39 -37.06
C SER A 11 -26.95 -9.14 -36.18
N PHE A 12 -27.94 -8.56 -35.52
CA PHE A 12 -27.73 -7.32 -34.72
C PHE A 12 -27.75 -7.55 -33.20
N PHE A 13 -27.86 -8.79 -32.75
CA PHE A 13 -27.97 -9.08 -31.31
C PHE A 13 -26.68 -9.70 -30.72
N LEU A 14 -25.54 -9.68 -31.42
CA LEU A 14 -24.32 -10.35 -31.01
C LEU A 14 -23.11 -9.44 -30.75
N LEU A 15 -23.31 -8.15 -30.48
CA LEU A 15 -22.18 -7.23 -30.20
C LEU A 15 -22.38 -6.35 -28.96
N ILE A 16 -23.08 -6.83 -27.94
CA ILE A 16 -23.03 -6.16 -26.63
C ILE A 16 -22.63 -7.21 -25.58
N ASN A 17 -21.45 -7.80 -25.74
CA ASN A 17 -20.70 -8.32 -24.60
C ASN A 17 -19.71 -7.23 -24.17
N CYS A 18 -20.23 -6.12 -23.67
CA CYS A 18 -19.46 -5.25 -22.81
C CYS A 18 -19.40 -5.94 -21.45
N ASN A 19 -18.43 -6.86 -21.30
CA ASN A 19 -17.97 -7.29 -19.99
C ASN A 19 -17.27 -6.11 -19.32
N SER A 20 -18.03 -5.08 -18.91
CA SER A 20 -17.64 -4.28 -17.77
C SER A 20 -17.82 -5.19 -16.56
N ALA A 21 -16.86 -6.08 -16.33
CA ALA A 21 -16.61 -6.59 -15.00
C ALA A 21 -16.48 -5.33 -14.13
N LEU A 22 -17.47 -5.05 -13.29
CA LEU A 22 -17.30 -4.18 -12.15
C LEU A 22 -16.14 -4.83 -11.38
N ALA A 23 -14.93 -4.34 -11.59
CA ALA A 23 -13.83 -4.65 -10.73
C ALA A 23 -14.21 -4.04 -9.37
N PHE A 24 -14.82 -4.84 -8.53
CA PHE A 24 -14.74 -4.60 -7.10
C PHE A 24 -13.26 -4.74 -6.78
N ASP A 25 -12.61 -3.62 -6.61
CA ASP A 25 -11.20 -3.56 -6.24
C ASP A 25 -11.12 -3.99 -4.77
N PHE A 26 -11.09 -5.30 -4.57
CA PHE A 26 -10.88 -5.88 -3.26
C PHE A 26 -9.41 -5.66 -2.87
N ALA A 27 -9.18 -5.38 -1.58
CA ALA A 27 -7.83 -5.36 -1.03
C ALA A 27 -7.04 -6.59 -1.51
N PRO A 28 -5.78 -6.44 -1.92
CA PRO A 28 -5.00 -7.55 -2.45
C PRO A 28 -4.86 -8.66 -1.42
N GLU A 29 -5.04 -9.90 -1.89
CA GLU A 29 -4.95 -11.11 -1.09
C GLU A 29 -3.52 -11.66 -1.05
N VAL A 30 -3.27 -12.57 -0.12
CA VAL A 30 -1.99 -13.29 -0.09
C VAL A 30 -1.80 -14.09 -1.38
N GLY A 31 -0.68 -13.85 -2.06
CA GLY A 31 -0.33 -14.43 -3.35
C GLY A 31 -0.48 -13.49 -4.54
N ASP A 32 -1.31 -12.44 -4.42
CA ASP A 32 -1.47 -11.43 -5.46
C ASP A 32 -0.19 -10.58 -5.62
N LEU A 33 -0.03 -9.97 -6.79
CA LEU A 33 0.94 -8.92 -6.98
C LEU A 33 0.51 -7.68 -6.20
N ALA A 34 1.46 -7.08 -5.47
CA ALA A 34 1.22 -5.83 -4.79
C ALA A 34 0.93 -4.72 -5.81
N PRO A 35 -0.17 -3.95 -5.67
CA PRO A 35 -0.43 -2.81 -6.52
C PRO A 35 0.75 -1.84 -6.53
N ASN A 36 1.21 -1.46 -7.73
CA ASN A 36 2.29 -0.49 -7.86
C ASN A 36 1.82 0.91 -7.48
N PHE A 37 2.76 1.72 -7.00
CA PHE A 37 2.55 3.13 -6.69
C PHE A 37 3.68 4.00 -7.25
N GLN A 38 3.37 5.27 -7.47
CA GLN A 38 4.34 6.33 -7.67
C GLN A 38 3.85 7.53 -6.86
N LEU A 39 4.47 7.77 -5.71
CA LEU A 39 4.04 8.76 -4.73
C LEU A 39 5.17 9.70 -4.34
N GLU A 40 4.83 10.95 -4.06
CA GLU A 40 5.74 11.84 -3.35
C GLU A 40 5.96 11.35 -1.92
N GLY A 41 7.09 11.72 -1.33
CA GLY A 41 7.34 11.32 0.04
C GLY A 41 8.64 11.87 0.59
N PHE A 42 8.91 11.50 1.83
CA PHE A 42 10.07 11.94 2.57
C PHE A 42 10.82 10.76 3.20
N ASN A 43 12.16 10.83 3.14
CA ASN A 43 13.06 9.97 3.91
C ASN A 43 14.26 10.80 4.33
N LYS A 44 14.44 11.00 5.63
CA LYS A 44 15.53 11.84 6.16
C LYS A 44 16.94 11.42 5.74
N ASN A 45 17.12 10.15 5.39
CA ASN A 45 18.41 9.59 4.96
C ASN A 45 18.64 9.71 3.45
N ILE A 46 17.59 10.06 2.66
CA ILE A 46 17.63 10.15 1.19
C ILE A 46 16.99 11.47 0.77
N LYS A 47 17.66 12.58 1.08
CA LYS A 47 17.12 13.95 0.93
C LYS A 47 16.89 14.39 -0.52
N THR A 48 17.55 13.75 -1.48
CA THR A 48 17.47 14.14 -2.91
C THR A 48 16.31 13.48 -3.65
N LYS A 49 15.71 12.42 -3.11
CA LYS A 49 14.61 11.69 -3.73
C LYS A 49 13.28 12.21 -3.19
N LYS A 50 12.41 12.68 -4.08
CA LYS A 50 11.07 13.20 -3.73
C LYS A 50 9.93 12.28 -4.16
N VAL A 51 10.10 11.52 -5.22
CA VAL A 51 9.10 10.58 -5.76
C VAL A 51 9.62 9.16 -5.61
N TRP A 52 8.75 8.28 -5.14
CA TRP A 52 9.06 6.89 -4.83
C TRP A 52 8.13 5.97 -5.62
N ASP A 53 8.70 4.91 -6.18
CA ASP A 53 7.98 3.84 -6.86
C ASP A 53 8.18 2.53 -6.09
N LEU A 54 7.22 1.61 -6.15
CA LEU A 54 7.35 0.31 -5.49
C LEU A 54 8.58 -0.46 -6.00
N ASN A 55 8.96 -0.26 -7.27
CA ASN A 55 10.14 -0.88 -7.88
C ASN A 55 11.49 -0.36 -7.31
N ASP A 56 11.50 0.81 -6.65
CA ASP A 56 12.71 1.27 -5.93
C ASP A 56 13.14 0.31 -4.81
N PHE A 57 12.25 -0.56 -4.41
CA PHE A 57 12.47 -1.55 -3.37
C PHE A 57 12.51 -2.99 -3.92
N GLU A 58 12.66 -3.16 -5.24
CA GLU A 58 12.72 -4.48 -5.88
C GLU A 58 13.85 -5.34 -5.29
N GLY A 59 13.63 -6.66 -5.21
CA GLY A 59 14.57 -7.59 -4.61
C GLY A 59 14.64 -7.57 -3.08
N LYS A 60 13.86 -6.69 -2.43
CA LYS A 60 13.76 -6.61 -0.98
C LYS A 60 12.39 -7.04 -0.48
N TRP A 61 12.31 -7.48 0.74
CA TRP A 61 11.06 -7.51 1.48
C TRP A 61 10.59 -6.09 1.76
N ARG A 62 9.29 -5.85 1.70
CA ARG A 62 8.67 -4.55 1.95
C ARG A 62 7.55 -4.70 2.96
N VAL A 63 7.57 -3.86 3.98
CA VAL A 63 6.46 -3.64 4.90
C VAL A 63 5.81 -2.34 4.46
N SER A 64 4.69 -2.41 3.73
CA SER A 64 3.88 -1.25 3.37
C SER A 64 2.72 -1.15 4.34
N TYR A 65 2.70 -0.13 5.19
CA TYR A 65 1.62 0.09 6.14
C TYR A 65 0.91 1.41 5.87
N PHE A 66 -0.40 1.37 5.89
CA PHE A 66 -1.28 2.51 5.75
C PHE A 66 -1.69 3.00 7.13
N TYR A 67 -1.81 4.32 7.31
CA TYR A 67 -2.18 4.89 8.59
C TYR A 67 -2.98 6.20 8.42
N PRO A 68 -3.88 6.54 9.36
CA PRO A 68 -4.82 7.65 9.19
C PRO A 68 -4.16 9.02 9.07
N LYS A 69 -3.23 9.38 9.98
CA LYS A 69 -2.72 10.76 10.03
C LYS A 69 -1.46 10.90 10.87
N ASP A 70 -0.52 11.72 10.38
CA ASP A 70 0.66 12.15 11.12
C ASP A 70 0.29 12.77 12.48
N PHE A 71 1.20 12.70 13.43
CA PHE A 71 1.11 13.29 14.77
C PHE A 71 -0.02 12.76 15.68
N THR A 72 -0.92 11.91 15.22
CA THR A 72 -1.89 11.27 16.12
C THR A 72 -1.20 10.26 17.03
N ALA A 73 -1.75 10.03 18.22
CA ALA A 73 -1.12 9.19 19.24
C ALA A 73 -0.87 7.75 18.74
N GLY A 74 -1.87 7.13 18.11
CA GLY A 74 -1.77 5.76 17.58
C GLY A 74 -0.76 5.66 16.42
N CYS A 75 -0.80 6.59 15.46
CA CYS A 75 0.13 6.59 14.33
C CYS A 75 1.57 6.87 14.77
N THR A 76 1.75 7.77 15.75
CA THR A 76 3.07 8.03 16.35
C THR A 76 3.62 6.79 17.06
N LEU A 77 2.77 6.07 17.80
CA LEU A 77 3.17 4.83 18.47
C LEU A 77 3.62 3.75 17.47
N GLU A 78 2.85 3.55 16.41
CA GLU A 78 3.14 2.58 15.35
C GLU A 78 4.44 2.94 14.61
N ALA A 79 4.55 4.19 14.16
CA ALA A 79 5.71 4.67 13.42
C ALA A 79 7.01 4.59 14.25
N LYS A 80 6.96 4.92 15.54
CA LYS A 80 8.09 4.74 16.46
C LYS A 80 8.45 3.26 16.63
N GLY A 81 7.47 2.38 16.78
CA GLY A 81 7.70 0.94 16.89
C GLY A 81 8.44 0.38 15.67
N PHE A 82 8.08 0.79 14.46
CA PHE A 82 8.83 0.45 13.25
C PHE A 82 10.23 1.08 13.22
N SER A 83 10.39 2.34 13.65
CA SER A 83 11.69 3.01 13.70
C SER A 83 12.67 2.34 14.66
N GLU A 84 12.20 1.92 15.83
CA GLU A 84 13.00 1.20 16.84
C GLU A 84 13.50 -0.15 16.29
N LEU A 85 12.68 -0.84 15.52
CA LEU A 85 12.99 -2.14 14.93
C LEU A 85 13.61 -2.06 13.52
N LYS A 86 13.84 -0.87 12.95
CA LYS A 86 14.36 -0.71 11.57
C LYS A 86 15.63 -1.50 11.33
N LYS A 87 16.57 -1.53 12.29
CA LYS A 87 17.82 -2.30 12.19
C LYS A 87 17.55 -3.80 12.13
N ASP A 88 16.55 -4.30 12.86
CA ASP A 88 16.19 -5.72 12.84
C ASP A 88 15.51 -6.11 11.53
N PHE A 89 14.64 -5.29 10.98
CA PHE A 89 14.08 -5.47 9.64
C PHE A 89 15.18 -5.48 8.56
N SER A 90 16.18 -4.59 8.67
CA SER A 90 17.29 -4.51 7.71
C SER A 90 18.16 -5.78 7.68
N LYS A 91 18.25 -6.55 8.78
CA LYS A 91 18.94 -7.86 8.80
C LYS A 91 18.31 -8.87 7.85
N TYR A 92 17.03 -8.68 7.52
CA TYR A 92 16.26 -9.52 6.60
C TYR A 92 16.02 -8.83 5.25
N ASN A 93 16.90 -7.90 4.86
CA ASN A 93 16.79 -7.13 3.61
C ASN A 93 15.38 -6.54 3.41
N THR A 94 14.84 -5.91 4.46
CA THR A 94 13.45 -5.41 4.49
C THR A 94 13.41 -3.90 4.60
N GLU A 95 12.63 -3.26 3.74
CA GLU A 95 12.29 -1.84 3.82
C GLU A 95 10.91 -1.63 4.45
N ILE A 96 10.78 -0.52 5.18
CA ILE A 96 9.53 -0.09 5.80
C ILE A 96 9.05 1.16 5.07
N ILE A 97 7.78 1.19 4.71
CA ILE A 97 7.13 2.24 3.93
C ILE A 97 5.80 2.57 4.61
N GLY A 98 5.66 3.78 5.13
CA GLY A 98 4.39 4.28 5.65
C GLY A 98 3.67 5.09 4.58
N ILE A 99 2.35 4.99 4.50
CA ILE A 99 1.51 5.66 3.50
C ILE A 99 0.31 6.29 4.21
N SER A 100 0.09 7.59 4.00
CA SER A 100 -1.09 8.29 4.49
C SER A 100 -1.53 9.41 3.55
N ALA A 101 -2.67 10.03 3.84
CA ALA A 101 -3.18 11.18 3.09
C ALA A 101 -2.45 12.50 3.42
N ASP A 102 -1.54 12.50 4.39
CA ASP A 102 -0.77 13.69 4.71
C ASP A 102 0.18 14.07 3.57
N ASN A 103 0.49 15.36 3.43
CA ASN A 103 1.40 15.87 2.41
C ASN A 103 2.87 15.68 2.82
N GLN A 104 3.78 15.88 1.86
CA GLN A 104 5.22 15.69 2.05
C GLN A 104 5.79 16.56 3.18
N ASP A 105 5.33 17.81 3.35
CA ASP A 105 5.82 18.71 4.41
C ASP A 105 5.43 18.22 5.80
N SER A 106 4.23 17.64 5.93
CA SER A 106 3.81 16.97 7.16
C SER A 106 4.70 15.78 7.48
N HIS A 107 4.97 14.92 6.49
CA HIS A 107 5.87 13.77 6.65
C HIS A 107 7.29 14.19 7.04
N GLU A 108 7.83 15.27 6.44
CA GLU A 108 9.14 15.81 6.82
C GLU A 108 9.18 16.24 8.29
N SER A 109 8.17 16.99 8.72
CA SER A 109 8.00 17.42 10.10
C SER A 109 7.83 16.23 11.04
N PHE A 110 6.97 15.28 10.69
CA PHE A 110 6.71 14.09 11.48
C PHE A 110 7.96 13.21 11.63
N CYS A 111 8.70 12.97 10.54
CA CYS A 111 9.96 12.24 10.57
C CYS A 111 11.00 12.92 11.45
N SER A 112 11.10 14.25 11.36
CA SER A 112 12.08 15.04 12.10
C SER A 112 11.77 15.03 13.60
N GLU A 113 10.54 15.39 13.98
CA GLU A 113 10.13 15.50 15.37
C GLU A 113 10.02 14.17 16.10
N LYS A 114 9.56 13.11 15.44
CA LYS A 114 9.34 11.80 16.04
C LYS A 114 10.49 10.82 15.78
N SER A 115 11.56 11.28 15.10
CA SER A 115 12.74 10.47 14.79
C SER A 115 12.42 9.23 13.94
N ILE A 116 11.47 9.37 13.01
CA ILE A 116 11.16 8.32 12.03
C ILE A 116 12.33 8.21 11.04
N ASN A 117 12.81 6.99 10.79
CA ASN A 117 14.06 6.74 10.07
C ASN A 117 13.91 5.86 8.82
N TYR A 118 12.73 5.89 8.21
CA TYR A 118 12.36 5.20 6.98
C TYR A 118 11.44 6.08 6.12
N THR A 119 10.95 5.57 4.98
CA THR A 119 10.20 6.35 3.99
C THR A 119 8.73 6.50 4.41
N LEU A 120 8.23 7.72 4.37
CA LEU A 120 6.80 8.04 4.41
C LEU A 120 6.36 8.60 3.06
N LEU A 121 5.21 8.14 2.56
CA LEU A 121 4.65 8.48 1.24
C LEU A 121 3.29 9.15 1.37
N SER A 122 3.09 10.16 0.54
CA SER A 122 1.93 11.03 0.50
C SER A 122 0.92 10.54 -0.54
N ASP A 123 -0.28 10.18 -0.11
CA ASP A 123 -1.40 9.74 -0.95
C ASP A 123 -2.67 10.56 -0.62
N PRO A 124 -2.66 11.89 -0.88
CA PRO A 124 -3.70 12.81 -0.39
C PRO A 124 -5.09 12.53 -0.97
N GLU A 125 -5.16 11.92 -2.15
CA GLU A 125 -6.42 11.54 -2.80
C GLU A 125 -6.84 10.10 -2.47
N GLY A 126 -6.01 9.34 -1.76
CA GLY A 126 -6.28 7.97 -1.36
C GLY A 126 -6.27 6.95 -2.50
N ILE A 127 -5.69 7.31 -3.67
CA ILE A 127 -5.71 6.45 -4.87
C ILE A 127 -4.99 5.12 -4.62
N ILE A 128 -3.85 5.17 -3.95
CA ILE A 128 -3.09 3.96 -3.63
C ILE A 128 -3.69 3.26 -2.42
N SER A 129 -4.11 4.02 -1.41
CA SER A 129 -4.83 3.48 -0.26
C SER A 129 -6.06 2.69 -0.68
N ASP A 130 -6.83 3.18 -1.66
CA ASP A 130 -8.00 2.49 -2.22
C ASP A 130 -7.64 1.18 -2.91
N LYS A 131 -6.60 1.16 -3.75
CA LYS A 131 -6.08 -0.07 -4.39
C LYS A 131 -5.64 -1.15 -3.40
N TYR A 132 -5.27 -0.75 -2.20
CA TYR A 132 -4.92 -1.67 -1.12
C TYR A 132 -6.09 -1.95 -0.16
N GLY A 133 -7.32 -1.47 -0.49
CA GLY A 133 -8.49 -1.59 0.38
C GLY A 133 -8.27 -0.91 1.74
N SER A 134 -7.51 0.18 1.73
CA SER A 134 -7.07 0.91 2.93
C SER A 134 -7.55 2.36 2.90
N TRP A 135 -8.68 2.65 2.25
CA TRP A 135 -9.19 4.01 2.12
C TRP A 135 -10.56 4.19 2.76
N ILE A 136 -10.65 5.07 3.74
CA ILE A 136 -11.88 5.56 4.36
C ILE A 136 -11.84 7.10 4.34
N PRO A 137 -12.33 7.73 3.26
CA PRO A 137 -12.17 9.16 3.06
C PRO A 137 -12.51 10.01 4.31
N PRO A 138 -11.71 11.01 4.65
CA PRO A 138 -10.52 11.50 3.96
C PRO A 138 -9.19 10.90 4.48
N PHE A 139 -9.18 9.72 5.04
CA PHE A 139 -8.01 9.11 5.68
C PHE A 139 -7.77 7.68 5.17
N SER A 140 -6.52 7.25 5.26
CA SER A 140 -6.20 5.83 5.10
C SER A 140 -6.63 5.04 6.33
N ASP A 141 -7.17 3.83 6.12
CA ASP A 141 -7.37 2.86 7.21
C ASP A 141 -6.04 2.21 7.60
N ARG A 142 -6.02 1.56 8.76
CA ARG A 142 -4.79 0.99 9.30
C ARG A 142 -4.62 -0.46 8.86
N ASN A 143 -4.10 -0.63 7.66
CA ASN A 143 -3.76 -1.95 7.11
C ASN A 143 -2.25 -2.05 6.83
N THR A 144 -1.72 -3.26 6.90
CA THR A 144 -0.29 -3.52 6.64
C THR A 144 -0.13 -4.72 5.72
N PHE A 145 0.80 -4.61 4.78
CA PHE A 145 1.11 -5.64 3.81
C PHE A 145 2.59 -5.99 3.86
N LEU A 146 2.89 -7.26 4.03
CA LEU A 146 4.24 -7.80 3.86
C LEU A 146 4.39 -8.29 2.43
N ILE A 147 5.26 -7.64 1.66
CA ILE A 147 5.46 -7.89 0.24
C ILE A 147 6.81 -8.60 0.07
N SER A 148 6.81 -9.72 -0.64
CA SER A 148 8.02 -10.50 -0.92
C SER A 148 8.96 -9.80 -1.90
N PRO A 149 10.24 -10.23 -2.02
CA PRO A 149 11.17 -9.73 -3.04
C PRO A 149 10.65 -9.84 -4.48
N GLN A 150 9.75 -10.78 -4.76
CA GLN A 150 9.10 -11.00 -6.05
C GLN A 150 7.87 -10.12 -6.28
N GLY A 151 7.57 -9.19 -5.38
CA GLY A 151 6.43 -8.28 -5.49
C GLY A 151 5.08 -8.86 -5.11
N LYS A 152 5.01 -10.04 -4.49
CA LYS A 152 3.76 -10.67 -4.06
C LYS A 152 3.43 -10.38 -2.61
N ILE A 153 2.15 -10.20 -2.30
CA ILE A 153 1.66 -10.14 -0.93
C ILE A 153 1.94 -11.48 -0.25
N SER A 154 2.76 -11.47 0.78
CA SER A 154 3.12 -12.66 1.56
C SER A 154 2.32 -12.81 2.84
N TYR A 155 1.87 -11.67 3.38
CA TYR A 155 0.98 -11.59 4.53
C TYR A 155 0.29 -10.23 4.57
N ARG A 156 -0.88 -10.14 5.22
CA ARG A 156 -1.59 -8.88 5.42
C ARG A 156 -2.23 -8.81 6.80
N TRP A 157 -2.31 -7.61 7.34
CA TRP A 157 -3.02 -7.28 8.56
C TRP A 157 -4.06 -6.21 8.22
N ILE A 158 -5.29 -6.45 8.58
CA ILE A 158 -6.42 -5.56 8.31
C ILE A 158 -6.92 -4.99 9.65
N SER A 159 -7.23 -3.69 9.68
CA SER A 159 -7.70 -2.97 10.87
C SER A 159 -6.76 -3.13 12.07
N VAL A 160 -5.51 -2.78 11.89
CA VAL A 160 -4.41 -3.01 12.83
C VAL A 160 -4.56 -2.15 14.10
N LEU A 161 -4.30 -2.76 15.26
CA LEU A 161 -4.02 -2.02 16.49
C LEU A 161 -2.53 -1.64 16.53
N PRO A 162 -2.17 -0.35 16.77
CA PRO A 162 -0.79 0.13 16.67
C PRO A 162 0.16 -0.45 17.74
N ILE A 163 -0.38 -0.89 18.89
CA ILE A 163 0.42 -1.45 19.99
C ILE A 163 1.07 -2.77 19.56
N ASN A 164 2.38 -2.84 19.70
CA ASN A 164 3.21 -4.02 19.35
C ASN A 164 3.15 -4.48 17.88
N HIS A 165 2.48 -3.74 17.01
CA HIS A 165 2.30 -4.15 15.61
C HIS A 165 3.63 -4.39 14.89
N ALA A 166 4.60 -3.48 15.01
CA ALA A 166 5.92 -3.66 14.39
C ALA A 166 6.65 -4.94 14.86
N LYS A 167 6.46 -5.36 16.12
CA LYS A 167 7.02 -6.62 16.64
C LYS A 167 6.32 -7.83 16.02
N GLU A 168 5.00 -7.75 15.86
CA GLU A 168 4.21 -8.79 15.20
C GLU A 168 4.64 -8.97 13.75
N VAL A 169 4.75 -7.86 12.98
CA VAL A 169 5.22 -7.88 11.60
C VAL A 169 6.61 -8.51 11.48
N LEU A 170 7.55 -8.11 12.35
CA LEU A 170 8.89 -8.69 12.38
C LEU A 170 8.87 -10.19 12.69
N SER A 171 7.98 -10.63 13.59
CA SER A 171 7.82 -12.05 13.93
C SER A 171 7.32 -12.86 12.74
N VAL A 172 6.34 -12.32 11.98
CA VAL A 172 5.81 -12.98 10.77
C VAL A 172 6.88 -13.00 9.67
N LEU A 173 7.58 -11.88 9.43
CA LEU A 173 8.68 -11.80 8.47
C LEU A 173 9.71 -12.93 8.70
N LYS A 174 10.17 -13.11 9.94
CA LYS A 174 11.12 -14.18 10.33
C LYS A 174 10.65 -15.60 10.01
N LYS A 175 9.35 -15.83 9.94
CA LYS A 175 8.76 -17.14 9.59
C LYS A 175 8.61 -17.35 8.08
N LYS A 176 8.77 -16.28 7.29
CA LYS A 176 8.59 -16.30 5.83
C LYS A 176 9.91 -16.39 5.06
N ILE A 177 11.01 -16.22 5.77
CA ILE A 177 12.39 -16.33 5.28
C ILE A 177 12.98 -17.65 5.78
#